data_d39a1323086ff7484ca9e7621834d266
#
_entry.id   d39a1323086ff7484ca9e7621834d266
#
_cell.length_a   1.000
_cell.length_b   1.000
_cell.length_c   1.000
_cell.angle_alpha   90.00
_cell.angle_beta   90.00
_cell.angle_gamma   90.00
#
_symmetry.space_group_name_H-M   'P 1'
#
loop_
_entity.id
_entity.type
_entity.pdbx_description
1 polymer ?
#
loop_
_entity_poly.entity_id
_entity_poly.type
_entity_poly.pdbx_seq_one_letter_code
_entity_poly.pdbx_strand_id
1 'polypeptide(L)'
;MKHVLFGFLLFFTGTISYAQTANTASCSSSKQLKEGVSSGKIEVILPSHLTPEDVASYAKYYEPFFFVDFNSKNHTATFQMVSNTAESRRVILRFLSANQIQTITVDGKSYQLQDFYQNFLEK
;
A
#
# COMPACT_ATOMS: atom_id res chain seq x y z
N MET A 1 -9.66 42.49 3.04
CA MET A 1 -8.44 41.98 3.70
C MET A 1 -8.64 40.66 4.41
N LYS A 2 -9.66 40.57 5.25
CA LYS A 2 -9.92 39.31 5.98
C LYS A 2 -10.18 38.12 5.09
N HIS A 3 -10.84 38.32 3.96
CA HIS A 3 -11.18 37.24 3.03
C HIS A 3 -9.95 36.66 2.34
N VAL A 4 -8.95 37.48 2.08
CA VAL A 4 -7.72 37.05 1.44
C VAL A 4 -6.94 36.11 2.36
N LEU A 5 -6.91 36.40 3.63
CA LEU A 5 -6.23 35.56 4.63
C LEU A 5 -6.91 34.19 4.76
N PHE A 6 -8.22 34.16 4.72
CA PHE A 6 -8.97 32.90 4.78
C PHE A 6 -8.69 32.00 3.60
N GLY A 7 -8.70 32.56 2.40
CA GLY A 7 -8.39 31.81 1.19
C GLY A 7 -7.00 31.23 1.21
N PHE A 8 -6.05 31.97 1.75
CA PHE A 8 -4.66 31.54 1.86
C PHE A 8 -4.52 30.32 2.77
N LEU A 9 -5.18 30.32 3.91
CA LEU A 9 -5.14 29.21 4.87
C LEU A 9 -5.73 27.93 4.28
N LEU A 10 -6.83 28.02 3.57
CA LEU A 10 -7.45 26.86 2.90
C LEU A 10 -6.53 26.24 1.86
N PHE A 11 -5.83 27.08 1.13
CA PHE A 11 -4.89 26.65 0.12
C PHE A 11 -3.76 25.82 0.72
N PHE A 12 -3.23 26.24 1.85
CA PHE A 12 -2.17 25.54 2.58
C PHE A 12 -2.60 24.14 3.00
N THR A 13 -3.79 24.03 3.54
CA THR A 13 -4.33 22.75 4.01
C THR A 13 -4.46 21.74 2.87
N GLY A 14 -4.90 22.20 1.71
CA GLY A 14 -5.04 21.34 0.54
C GLY A 14 -3.70 20.76 0.07
N THR A 15 -2.66 21.57 0.12
CA THR A 15 -1.30 21.15 -0.31
C THR A 15 -0.76 20.04 0.59
N ILE A 16 -0.94 20.14 1.88
CA ILE A 16 -0.48 19.14 2.85
C ILE A 16 -1.16 17.78 2.62
N SER A 17 -2.47 17.78 2.37
CA SER A 17 -3.21 16.55 2.08
C SER A 17 -2.68 15.81 0.86
N TYR A 18 -2.31 16.54 -0.17
CA TYR A 18 -1.77 15.98 -1.39
C TYR A 18 -0.47 15.22 -1.14
N ALA A 19 0.44 15.81 -0.39
CA ALA A 19 1.74 15.22 -0.10
C ALA A 19 1.61 13.89 0.67
N GLN A 20 0.66 13.78 1.58
CA GLN A 20 0.44 12.58 2.38
C GLN A 20 -0.09 11.41 1.54
N THR A 21 -0.92 11.68 0.54
CA THR A 21 -1.53 10.64 -0.29
C THR A 21 -0.52 9.91 -1.18
N ALA A 22 0.52 10.61 -1.61
CA ALA A 22 1.48 10.08 -2.57
C ALA A 22 2.28 8.87 -2.06
N ASN A 23 2.48 8.77 -0.73
CA ASN A 23 3.29 7.71 -0.12
C ASN A 23 2.45 6.69 0.65
N THR A 24 1.17 6.66 0.41
CA THR A 24 0.24 5.82 1.16
C THR A 24 -0.48 4.84 0.24
N ALA A 25 -0.42 3.56 0.58
CA ALA A 25 -1.26 2.53 -0.01
C ALA A 25 -2.46 2.29 0.90
N SER A 26 -3.40 1.48 0.46
CA SER A 26 -4.55 1.15 1.28
C SER A 26 -4.99 -0.30 1.06
N CYS A 27 -5.72 -0.83 2.04
CA CYS A 27 -6.36 -2.14 1.93
C CYS A 27 -7.85 -1.95 2.19
N SER A 28 -8.68 -2.80 1.59
CA SER A 28 -10.13 -2.67 1.69
C SER A 28 -10.62 -2.80 3.12
N SER A 29 -10.11 -3.80 3.85
CA SER A 29 -10.52 -4.02 5.23
C SER A 29 -9.57 -5.00 5.92
N SER A 30 -9.61 -5.02 7.25
CA SER A 30 -8.87 -6.00 8.04
C SER A 30 -9.39 -7.41 7.80
N LYS A 31 -10.69 -7.56 7.55
CA LYS A 31 -11.31 -8.85 7.23
C LYS A 31 -10.73 -9.42 5.94
N GLN A 32 -10.60 -8.61 4.91
CA GLN A 32 -10.03 -9.03 3.64
C GLN A 32 -8.57 -9.44 3.78
N LEU A 33 -7.80 -8.70 4.60
CA LEU A 33 -6.42 -9.05 4.88
C LEU A 33 -6.30 -10.41 5.57
N LYS A 34 -7.16 -10.66 6.53
CA LYS A 34 -7.19 -11.93 7.23
C LYS A 34 -7.50 -13.10 6.28
N GLU A 35 -8.45 -12.91 5.38
CA GLU A 35 -8.78 -13.89 4.36
C GLU A 35 -7.60 -14.07 3.39
N GLY A 36 -6.92 -12.97 3.05
CA GLY A 36 -5.75 -13.00 2.18
C GLY A 36 -4.59 -13.78 2.77
N VAL A 37 -4.32 -13.59 4.06
CA VAL A 37 -3.28 -14.35 4.77
C VAL A 37 -3.63 -15.84 4.78
N SER A 38 -4.90 -16.17 4.98
CA SER A 38 -5.37 -17.55 4.97
C SER A 38 -5.20 -18.21 3.61
N SER A 39 -5.50 -17.49 2.53
CA SER A 39 -5.47 -18.02 1.17
C SER A 39 -4.12 -17.87 0.47
N GLY A 40 -3.24 -17.03 0.98
CA GLY A 40 -1.98 -16.71 0.32
C GLY A 40 -2.09 -15.69 -0.79
N LYS A 41 -3.19 -14.95 -0.87
CA LYS A 41 -3.42 -13.91 -1.87
C LYS A 41 -3.76 -12.61 -1.16
N ILE A 42 -2.78 -11.72 -1.07
CA ILE A 42 -2.92 -10.48 -0.33
C ILE A 42 -3.08 -9.32 -1.29
N GLU A 43 -4.13 -8.50 -1.11
CA GLU A 43 -4.44 -7.38 -1.98
C GLU A 43 -4.12 -6.06 -1.31
N VAL A 44 -3.43 -5.20 -2.05
CA VAL A 44 -3.09 -3.84 -1.60
C VAL A 44 -3.40 -2.87 -2.73
N ILE A 45 -4.09 -1.80 -2.42
CA ILE A 45 -4.38 -0.73 -3.39
C ILE A 45 -3.21 0.23 -3.38
N LEU A 46 -2.51 0.33 -4.52
CA LEU A 46 -1.31 1.16 -4.63
C LEU A 46 -1.66 2.60 -4.97
N PRO A 47 -0.75 3.57 -4.66
CA PRO A 47 -0.97 4.97 -5.04
C PRO A 47 -1.14 5.12 -6.56
N SER A 48 -1.95 6.10 -6.95
CA SER A 48 -2.34 6.29 -8.35
C SER A 48 -1.19 6.64 -9.30
N HIS A 49 -0.07 7.13 -8.78
CA HIS A 49 1.07 7.49 -9.62
C HIS A 49 1.91 6.28 -10.07
N LEU A 50 1.73 5.12 -9.45
CA LEU A 50 2.45 3.91 -9.84
C LEU A 50 1.86 3.33 -11.12
N THR A 51 2.72 3.07 -12.11
CA THR A 51 2.30 2.50 -13.39
C THR A 51 2.47 0.99 -13.37
N PRO A 52 1.82 0.26 -14.31
CA PRO A 52 2.06 -1.19 -14.44
C PRO A 52 3.54 -1.52 -14.67
N GLU A 53 4.27 -0.65 -15.38
CA GLU A 53 5.70 -0.83 -15.63
C GLU A 53 6.50 -0.71 -14.34
N ASP A 54 6.17 0.24 -13.48
CA ASP A 54 6.82 0.38 -12.18
C ASP A 54 6.63 -0.87 -11.34
N VAL A 55 5.40 -1.36 -11.27
CA VAL A 55 5.07 -2.56 -10.49
C VAL A 55 5.82 -3.77 -11.02
N ALA A 56 5.79 -3.99 -12.34
CA ALA A 56 6.47 -5.12 -12.96
C ALA A 56 7.97 -5.08 -12.76
N SER A 57 8.55 -3.89 -12.86
CA SER A 57 9.98 -3.67 -12.72
C SER A 57 10.50 -4.08 -11.35
N TYR A 58 9.79 -3.75 -10.28
CA TYR A 58 10.18 -4.13 -8.93
C TYR A 58 9.76 -5.57 -8.58
N ALA A 59 8.64 -6.03 -9.12
CA ALA A 59 8.11 -7.38 -8.81
C ALA A 59 9.09 -8.49 -9.16
N LYS A 60 9.88 -8.33 -10.21
CA LYS A 60 10.81 -9.38 -10.63
C LYS A 60 11.88 -9.70 -9.58
N TYR A 61 12.23 -8.76 -8.71
CA TYR A 61 13.22 -9.00 -7.66
C TYR A 61 12.69 -9.91 -6.56
N TYR A 62 11.37 -10.12 -6.51
CA TYR A 62 10.73 -10.84 -5.41
C TYR A 62 10.04 -12.12 -5.87
N GLU A 63 10.27 -12.55 -7.11
CA GLU A 63 9.64 -13.75 -7.68
C GLU A 63 9.83 -15.02 -6.84
N PRO A 64 10.94 -15.23 -6.14
CA PRO A 64 11.06 -16.40 -5.26
C PRO A 64 10.04 -16.39 -4.12
N PHE A 65 9.47 -15.25 -3.78
CA PHE A 65 8.59 -15.09 -2.62
C PHE A 65 7.12 -14.95 -3.01
N PHE A 66 6.83 -14.22 -4.10
CA PHE A 66 5.46 -14.00 -4.54
C PHE A 66 5.42 -13.49 -5.97
N PHE A 67 4.25 -13.64 -6.59
CA PHE A 67 3.95 -13.02 -7.87
C PHE A 67 3.02 -11.84 -7.61
N VAL A 68 3.17 -10.77 -8.39
CA VAL A 68 2.32 -9.59 -8.27
C VAL A 68 1.43 -9.48 -9.50
N ASP A 69 0.12 -9.55 -9.29
CA ASP A 69 -0.87 -9.32 -10.32
C ASP A 69 -1.45 -7.93 -10.11
N PHE A 70 -1.17 -7.01 -11.02
CA PHE A 70 -1.57 -5.62 -10.86
C PHE A 70 -2.74 -5.29 -11.80
N ASN A 71 -3.85 -4.85 -11.18
CA ASN A 71 -5.02 -4.39 -11.92
C ASN A 71 -4.96 -2.86 -12.03
N SER A 72 -4.65 -2.35 -13.23
CA SER A 72 -4.47 -0.91 -13.44
C SER A 72 -5.77 -0.11 -13.37
N LYS A 73 -6.92 -0.76 -13.49
CA LYS A 73 -8.20 -0.06 -13.40
C LYS A 73 -8.50 0.43 -11.99
N ASN A 74 -8.21 -0.38 -10.99
CA ASN A 74 -8.45 -0.03 -9.58
C ASN A 74 -7.16 0.06 -8.78
N HIS A 75 -6.00 0.01 -9.42
CA HIS A 75 -4.67 0.09 -8.81
C HIS A 75 -4.43 -0.95 -7.73
N THR A 76 -5.04 -2.11 -7.84
CA THR A 76 -4.90 -3.18 -6.86
C THR A 76 -3.79 -4.14 -7.27
N ALA A 77 -2.82 -4.32 -6.38
CA ALA A 77 -1.78 -5.34 -6.52
C ALA A 77 -2.18 -6.54 -5.68
N THR A 78 -2.24 -7.71 -6.30
CA THR A 78 -2.49 -8.97 -5.60
C THR A 78 -1.18 -9.72 -5.50
N PHE A 79 -0.74 -9.95 -4.27
CA PHE A 79 0.50 -10.70 -3.99
C PHE A 79 0.12 -12.16 -3.78
N GLN A 80 0.45 -12.99 -4.76
CA GLN A 80 0.21 -14.42 -4.65
C GLN A 80 1.45 -15.09 -4.09
N MET A 81 1.37 -15.56 -2.86
CA MET A 81 2.52 -16.13 -2.15
C MET A 81 2.92 -17.47 -2.75
N VAL A 82 4.23 -17.63 -3.00
CA VAL A 82 4.80 -18.91 -3.41
C VAL A 82 4.79 -19.86 -2.22
N SER A 83 5.20 -19.36 -1.07
CA SER A 83 5.12 -20.08 0.20
C SER A 83 4.43 -19.14 1.19
N ASN A 84 3.28 -19.54 1.72
CA ASN A 84 2.47 -18.66 2.56
C ASN A 84 2.92 -18.70 4.01
N THR A 85 4.10 -18.15 4.26
CA THR A 85 4.66 -18.04 5.61
C THR A 85 4.74 -16.59 6.03
N ALA A 86 4.81 -16.35 7.34
CA ALA A 86 4.96 -14.99 7.86
C ALA A 86 6.23 -14.32 7.32
N GLU A 87 7.31 -15.08 7.21
CA GLU A 87 8.58 -14.56 6.69
C GLU A 87 8.45 -14.11 5.23
N SER A 88 7.80 -14.91 4.40
CA SER A 88 7.59 -14.56 3.00
C SER A 88 6.65 -13.37 2.86
N ARG A 89 5.61 -13.30 3.69
CA ARG A 89 4.70 -12.14 3.68
C ARG A 89 5.41 -10.86 4.09
N ARG A 90 6.42 -10.96 4.95
CA ARG A 90 7.21 -9.80 5.35
C ARG A 90 7.94 -9.17 4.16
N VAL A 91 8.31 -9.97 3.17
CA VAL A 91 8.99 -9.48 1.97
C VAL A 91 8.11 -8.51 1.17
N ILE A 92 6.78 -8.58 1.33
CA ILE A 92 5.87 -7.62 0.72
C ILE A 92 6.23 -6.19 1.15
N LEU A 93 6.67 -6.01 2.39
CA LEU A 93 7.10 -4.69 2.87
C LEU A 93 8.27 -4.13 2.07
N ARG A 94 9.17 -4.99 1.64
CA ARG A 94 10.32 -4.57 0.81
C ARG A 94 9.88 -4.08 -0.55
N PHE A 95 8.91 -4.78 -1.15
CA PHE A 95 8.32 -4.34 -2.41
C PHE A 95 7.65 -2.98 -2.25
N LEU A 96 6.86 -2.81 -1.19
CA LEU A 96 6.17 -1.55 -0.92
C LEU A 96 7.18 -0.43 -0.68
N SER A 97 8.21 -0.68 0.10
CA SER A 97 9.27 0.29 0.40
C SER A 97 10.05 0.68 -0.85
N ALA A 98 10.34 -0.27 -1.74
CA ALA A 98 11.02 0.00 -3.01
C ALA A 98 10.20 0.95 -3.89
N ASN A 99 8.88 0.91 -3.78
CA ASN A 99 7.97 1.80 -4.49
C ASN A 99 7.67 3.08 -3.67
N GLN A 100 8.45 3.34 -2.63
CA GLN A 100 8.38 4.53 -1.79
C GLN A 100 7.09 4.66 -0.98
N ILE A 101 6.42 3.55 -0.74
CA ILE A 101 5.24 3.51 0.11
C ILE A 101 5.70 3.42 1.56
N GLN A 102 5.25 4.32 2.40
CA GLN A 102 5.66 4.42 3.80
C GLN A 102 4.56 4.00 4.78
N THR A 103 3.30 4.18 4.38
CA THR A 103 2.16 3.88 5.24
C THR A 103 1.08 3.15 4.48
N ILE A 104 0.24 2.42 5.20
CA ILE A 104 -0.90 1.71 4.63
C ILE A 104 -2.12 2.01 5.48
N THR A 105 -3.22 2.38 4.82
CA THR A 105 -4.48 2.65 5.49
C THR A 105 -5.35 1.39 5.46
N VAL A 106 -5.82 0.96 6.62
CA VAL A 106 -6.73 -0.19 6.76
C VAL A 106 -7.89 0.23 7.65
N ASP A 107 -9.12 0.07 7.17
CA ASP A 107 -10.32 0.46 7.91
C ASP A 107 -10.27 1.91 8.41
N GLY A 108 -9.74 2.81 7.57
CA GLY A 108 -9.65 4.23 7.90
C GLY A 108 -8.51 4.60 8.85
N LYS A 109 -7.68 3.65 9.25
CA LYS A 109 -6.56 3.91 10.15
C LYS A 109 -5.24 3.72 9.40
N SER A 110 -4.29 4.63 9.63
CA SER A 110 -2.98 4.61 8.98
C SER A 110 -1.96 3.84 9.82
N TYR A 111 -1.21 2.95 9.18
CA TYR A 111 -0.18 2.12 9.82
C TYR A 111 1.15 2.33 9.12
N GLN A 112 2.23 2.39 9.89
CA GLN A 112 3.58 2.28 9.34
C GLN A 112 3.76 0.85 8.81
N LEU A 113 4.67 0.63 7.87
CA LEU A 113 4.85 -0.69 7.26
C LEU A 113 5.08 -1.79 8.30
N GLN A 114 5.93 -1.54 9.28
CA GLN A 114 6.24 -2.53 10.31
C GLN A 114 5.01 -2.87 11.15
N ASP A 115 4.24 -1.85 11.52
CA ASP A 115 3.00 -2.04 12.28
C ASP A 115 1.94 -2.77 11.45
N PHE A 116 1.86 -2.47 10.17
CA PHE A 116 0.97 -3.17 9.26
C PHE A 116 1.32 -4.66 9.22
N TYR A 117 2.58 -4.99 9.11
CA TYR A 117 3.03 -6.37 9.12
C TYR A 117 2.64 -7.07 10.42
N GLN A 118 2.96 -6.47 11.56
CA GLN A 118 2.69 -7.06 12.86
C GLN A 118 1.21 -7.29 13.12
N ASN A 119 0.38 -6.36 12.68
CA ASN A 119 -1.06 -6.45 12.92
C ASN A 119 -1.79 -7.36 11.94
N PHE A 120 -1.32 -7.49 10.71
CA PHE A 120 -2.10 -8.13 9.65
C PHE A 120 -1.40 -9.26 8.90
N LEU A 121 -0.09 -9.24 8.78
CA LEU A 121 0.63 -10.21 7.94
C LEU A 121 1.41 -11.26 8.73
N GLU A 122 1.76 -10.97 9.95
CA GLU A 122 2.61 -11.85 10.77
C GLU A 122 1.89 -13.13 11.20
N LYS A 123 0.60 -13.07 11.36
CA LYS A 123 -0.23 -14.20 11.82
C LYS A 123 -0.46 -15.27 10.72
#